data_b11cd6dc69a0d80d28d75e3efb1ef587
#
_entry.id   b11cd6dc69a0d80d28d75e3efb1ef587
#
_cell.length_a   1.000
_cell.length_b   1.000
_cell.length_c   1.000
_cell.angle_alpha   90.00
_cell.angle_beta   90.00
_cell.angle_gamma   90.00
#
_symmetry.space_group_name_H-M   'P 1'
#
loop_
_entity.id
_entity.type
_entity.pdbx_description
1 polymer ?
#
loop_
_entity_poly.entity_id
_entity_poly.type
_entity_poly.pdbx_seq_one_letter_code
_entity_poly.pdbx_strand_id
1 'polypeptide(L)'
;GRGDGGGVGLAGGSGGGGTFVVKSVNNLKLVIAGGGGGTGNGGGSSGSGSQKHAVVSASGVDGAQFNEVGGAGGTNGGGGGTSIVPSNSGWPGFGGAGFSGNGSGGSESFLNGGLAGTGFSNNSPGGFGGGGGGGQWGAGGGGGHSGGGNSTRHAVGGGGGSYNSGTSQNNTAAANQGHGKVTITWVEN
;
A
#
# COMPACT_ATOMS: atom_id res chain seq x y z
N GLY A 1 -8.91 1.11 5.08
CA GLY A 1 -9.93 0.37 5.83
C GLY A 1 -9.78 0.61 7.32
N ARG A 2 -10.85 0.91 8.02
CA ARG A 2 -10.89 0.88 9.48
C ARG A 2 -11.01 -0.58 9.90
N GLY A 3 -10.08 -1.07 10.71
CA GLY A 3 -10.32 -2.28 11.49
C GLY A 3 -11.38 -1.94 12.54
N ASP A 4 -12.60 -2.38 12.36
CA ASP A 4 -13.65 -2.19 13.32
C ASP A 4 -13.38 -3.09 14.53
N GLY A 5 -13.17 -2.46 15.68
CA GLY A 5 -12.91 -3.10 16.96
C GLY A 5 -14.14 -3.88 17.49
N GLY A 6 -14.48 -4.94 16.81
CA GLY A 6 -15.49 -5.91 17.22
C GLY A 6 -14.84 -7.21 17.69
N GLY A 7 -14.74 -7.38 18.94
CA GLY A 7 -14.48 -8.60 19.74
C GLY A 7 -13.62 -9.73 19.16
N VAL A 8 -12.55 -10.07 19.86
CA VAL A 8 -11.67 -11.24 19.69
C VAL A 8 -10.79 -11.23 18.44
N GLY A 9 -9.86 -10.32 18.36
CA GLY A 9 -8.80 -10.34 17.33
C GLY A 9 -8.58 -8.94 16.80
N LEU A 10 -7.80 -8.18 17.51
CA LEU A 10 -7.40 -6.83 17.11
C LEU A 10 -6.60 -6.94 15.79
N ALA A 11 -7.22 -6.61 14.66
CA ALA A 11 -6.55 -6.59 13.37
C ALA A 11 -5.88 -5.24 13.12
N GLY A 12 -4.67 -5.27 12.57
CA GLY A 12 -4.04 -4.09 12.03
C GLY A 12 -4.79 -3.54 10.82
N GLY A 13 -4.66 -2.25 10.57
CA GLY A 13 -5.26 -1.60 9.40
C GLY A 13 -4.62 -2.08 8.10
N SER A 14 -5.43 -2.17 7.07
CA SER A 14 -4.98 -2.50 5.71
C SER A 14 -4.43 -1.30 4.96
N GLY A 15 -3.64 -1.54 3.94
CA GLY A 15 -3.19 -0.53 3.00
C GLY A 15 -4.28 -0.13 1.99
N GLY A 16 -4.26 1.10 1.56
CA GLY A 16 -5.08 1.62 0.47
C GLY A 16 -4.57 1.15 -0.89
N GLY A 17 -5.42 1.05 -1.88
CA GLY A 17 -5.00 0.71 -3.25
C GLY A 17 -4.48 1.92 -4.01
N GLY A 18 -3.70 1.65 -5.07
CA GLY A 18 -3.30 2.65 -6.04
C GLY A 18 -4.45 3.08 -6.96
N THR A 19 -4.29 4.25 -7.58
CA THR A 19 -5.18 4.73 -8.63
C THR A 19 -4.40 4.83 -9.94
N PHE A 20 -4.92 4.28 -11.03
CA PHE A 20 -4.17 4.08 -12.26
C PHE A 20 -4.84 4.74 -13.45
N VAL A 21 -4.06 5.50 -14.24
CA VAL A 21 -4.42 5.96 -15.58
C VAL A 21 -3.42 5.33 -16.56
N VAL A 22 -3.92 4.45 -17.39
CA VAL A 22 -3.10 3.61 -18.28
C VAL A 22 -3.73 3.59 -19.67
N LYS A 23 -2.90 3.69 -20.71
CA LYS A 23 -3.37 3.51 -22.08
C LYS A 23 -3.54 2.00 -22.33
N SER A 24 -4.78 1.58 -22.64
CA SER A 24 -5.17 0.17 -22.71
C SER A 24 -4.44 -0.64 -23.79
N VAL A 25 -4.10 0.00 -24.92
CA VAL A 25 -3.51 -0.69 -26.09
C VAL A 25 -2.19 -1.41 -25.77
N ASN A 26 -1.37 -0.87 -24.86
CA ASN A 26 -0.04 -1.40 -24.57
C ASN A 26 0.33 -1.30 -23.09
N ASN A 27 -0.64 -1.11 -22.22
CA ASN A 27 -0.45 -0.89 -20.79
C ASN A 27 0.55 0.24 -20.46
N LEU A 28 0.58 1.29 -21.32
CA LEU A 28 1.47 2.43 -21.11
C LEU A 28 0.97 3.23 -19.90
N LYS A 29 1.81 3.31 -18.89
CA LYS A 29 1.55 4.10 -17.68
C LYS A 29 1.52 5.59 -18.02
N LEU A 30 0.43 6.28 -17.71
CA LEU A 30 0.32 7.72 -17.82
C LEU A 30 0.48 8.39 -16.46
N VAL A 31 -0.40 8.06 -15.53
CA VAL A 31 -0.34 8.55 -14.14
C VAL A 31 -0.74 7.43 -13.21
N ILE A 32 0.01 7.25 -12.14
CA ILE A 32 -0.34 6.34 -11.06
C ILE A 32 -0.16 7.10 -9.74
N ALA A 33 -1.21 7.14 -8.93
CA ALA A 33 -1.13 7.63 -7.56
C ALA A 33 -1.08 6.45 -6.61
N GLY A 34 -0.09 6.45 -5.72
CA GLY A 34 0.05 5.44 -4.69
C GLY A 34 -1.03 5.56 -3.62
N GLY A 35 -1.39 4.46 -3.00
CA GLY A 35 -2.25 4.37 -1.82
C GLY A 35 -1.44 4.47 -0.53
N GLY A 36 -2.08 4.91 0.54
CA GLY A 36 -1.47 4.96 1.87
C GLY A 36 -1.32 3.57 2.51
N GLY A 37 -0.34 3.39 3.36
CA GLY A 37 -0.21 2.22 4.22
C GLY A 37 -1.18 2.28 5.41
N GLY A 38 -1.47 1.13 5.99
CA GLY A 38 -2.32 0.98 7.17
C GLY A 38 -1.61 1.37 8.47
N THR A 39 -2.35 1.31 9.58
CA THR A 39 -1.81 1.47 10.94
C THR A 39 -1.92 0.16 11.69
N GLY A 40 -0.88 -0.21 12.44
CA GLY A 40 -0.91 -1.39 13.29
C GLY A 40 -1.89 -1.25 14.44
N ASN A 41 -2.26 -2.38 15.02
CA ASN A 41 -3.14 -2.42 16.17
C ASN A 41 -2.46 -1.88 17.44
N GLY A 42 -3.24 -1.21 18.30
CA GLY A 42 -2.74 -0.62 19.54
C GLY A 42 -2.36 0.85 19.44
N GLY A 43 -2.71 1.56 18.37
CA GLY A 43 -2.43 2.99 18.19
C GLY A 43 -0.94 3.30 18.14
N GLY A 44 -0.14 2.32 17.73
CA GLY A 44 1.30 2.33 17.80
C GLY A 44 1.93 3.54 17.16
N SER A 45 2.65 4.26 17.98
CA SER A 45 3.49 5.39 17.62
C SER A 45 4.79 4.98 16.93
N SER A 46 4.98 3.69 16.67
CA SER A 46 6.21 3.17 16.07
C SER A 46 6.17 3.34 14.57
N GLY A 47 6.81 4.33 14.11
CA GLY A 47 6.91 4.76 12.74
C GLY A 47 6.48 6.21 12.57
N SER A 48 7.24 6.96 11.78
CA SER A 48 6.87 8.32 11.41
C SER A 48 5.53 8.29 10.68
N GLY A 49 4.60 9.18 11.06
CA GLY A 49 3.32 9.31 10.34
C GLY A 49 3.49 9.46 8.83
N SER A 50 4.63 9.93 8.37
CA SER A 50 4.96 10.08 6.95
C SER A 50 5.19 8.75 6.22
N GLN A 51 5.63 7.68 6.89
CA GLN A 51 5.88 6.39 6.23
C GLN A 51 4.61 5.77 5.63
N LYS A 52 3.45 5.97 6.24
CA LYS A 52 2.18 5.47 5.73
C LYS A 52 1.62 6.27 4.55
N HIS A 53 2.14 7.46 4.28
CA HIS A 53 1.67 8.25 3.14
C HIS A 53 2.22 7.70 1.83
N ALA A 54 1.39 7.73 0.80
CA ALA A 54 1.86 7.53 -0.56
C ALA A 54 2.87 8.62 -0.93
N VAL A 55 3.87 8.23 -1.70
CA VAL A 55 4.96 9.13 -2.08
C VAL A 55 4.93 9.46 -3.56
N VAL A 56 5.51 10.60 -3.93
CA VAL A 56 5.62 11.02 -5.34
C VAL A 56 6.73 10.28 -6.10
N SER A 57 7.65 9.62 -5.38
CA SER A 57 8.65 8.75 -6.01
C SER A 57 8.02 7.48 -6.59
N ALA A 58 8.69 6.89 -7.57
CA ALA A 58 8.23 5.64 -8.19
C ALA A 58 8.38 4.41 -7.30
N SER A 59 9.22 4.46 -6.27
CA SER A 59 9.41 3.39 -5.30
C SER A 59 8.41 3.51 -4.15
N GLY A 60 7.92 2.36 -3.67
CA GLY A 60 7.15 2.29 -2.44
C GLY A 60 8.01 2.55 -1.19
N VAL A 61 7.36 2.82 -0.09
CA VAL A 61 8.00 3.07 1.20
C VAL A 61 8.11 1.78 2.00
N ASP A 62 9.20 1.61 2.72
CA ASP A 62 9.36 0.50 3.67
C ASP A 62 8.31 0.59 4.78
N GLY A 63 7.84 -0.55 5.24
CA GLY A 63 7.02 -0.60 6.44
C GLY A 63 7.82 -0.21 7.68
N ALA A 64 7.15 0.41 8.65
CA ALA A 64 7.77 0.77 9.91
C ALA A 64 8.05 -0.44 10.79
N GLN A 65 8.94 -0.25 11.75
CA GLN A 65 9.44 -1.29 12.64
C GLN A 65 9.06 -0.98 14.10
N PHE A 66 8.80 -2.05 14.84
CA PHE A 66 8.83 -2.04 16.30
C PHE A 66 9.78 -3.16 16.73
N ASN A 67 11.06 -2.82 16.95
CA ASN A 67 12.15 -3.76 17.29
C ASN A 67 12.47 -4.84 16.23
N GLU A 68 11.88 -4.77 15.04
CA GLU A 68 12.04 -5.76 13.96
C GLU A 68 12.01 -5.06 12.60
N VAL A 69 12.50 -5.70 11.54
CA VAL A 69 12.53 -5.12 10.20
C VAL A 69 11.16 -5.20 9.53
N GLY A 70 10.56 -4.07 9.21
CA GLY A 70 9.39 -3.99 8.34
C GLY A 70 9.68 -4.52 6.94
N GLY A 71 8.66 -4.81 6.18
CA GLY A 71 8.79 -5.22 4.78
C GLY A 71 9.36 -4.07 3.93
N ALA A 72 10.23 -4.40 2.99
CA ALA A 72 10.77 -3.41 2.07
C ALA A 72 9.69 -2.89 1.11
N GLY A 73 9.74 -1.62 0.77
CA GLY A 73 8.97 -1.06 -0.33
C GLY A 73 9.42 -1.63 -1.67
N GLY A 74 8.48 -1.82 -2.59
CA GLY A 74 8.77 -2.26 -3.96
C GLY A 74 9.48 -1.19 -4.77
N THR A 75 10.18 -1.62 -5.81
CA THR A 75 10.85 -0.76 -6.79
C THR A 75 10.46 -1.16 -8.21
N ASN A 76 10.59 -0.27 -9.18
CA ASN A 76 10.40 -0.55 -10.61
C ASN A 76 9.06 -1.22 -10.97
N GLY A 77 8.00 -0.85 -10.30
CA GLY A 77 6.68 -1.46 -10.51
C GLY A 77 6.44 -2.75 -9.72
N GLY A 78 7.39 -3.18 -8.90
CA GLY A 78 7.28 -4.36 -8.04
C GLY A 78 6.39 -4.15 -6.82
N GLY A 79 5.95 -5.25 -6.22
CA GLY A 79 5.20 -5.23 -4.97
C GLY A 79 6.10 -5.03 -3.76
N GLY A 80 5.51 -4.57 -2.66
CA GLY A 80 6.16 -4.47 -1.37
C GLY A 80 6.36 -5.84 -0.70
N GLY A 81 7.43 -5.95 0.05
CA GLY A 81 7.83 -7.16 0.74
C GLY A 81 7.06 -7.40 2.04
N THR A 82 7.26 -8.59 2.56
CA THR A 82 6.82 -8.97 3.90
C THR A 82 7.99 -8.93 4.85
N SER A 83 7.77 -8.39 6.05
CA SER A 83 8.76 -8.46 7.12
C SER A 83 9.02 -9.91 7.51
N ILE A 84 10.29 -10.22 7.80
CA ILE A 84 10.70 -11.48 8.40
C ILE A 84 10.66 -11.28 9.91
N VAL A 85 9.69 -11.89 10.56
CA VAL A 85 9.56 -11.85 12.02
C VAL A 85 9.81 -13.22 12.62
N PRO A 86 10.48 -13.33 13.78
CA PRO A 86 10.52 -14.56 14.54
C PRO A 86 9.11 -15.05 14.88
N SER A 87 8.90 -16.35 14.94
CA SER A 87 7.59 -17.01 15.04
C SER A 87 6.68 -16.59 16.22
N ASN A 88 7.18 -15.80 17.16
CA ASN A 88 6.45 -15.35 18.35
C ASN A 88 6.08 -13.86 18.35
N SER A 89 6.31 -13.13 17.28
CA SER A 89 6.21 -11.65 17.27
C SER A 89 4.88 -11.08 16.80
N GLY A 90 3.86 -11.89 16.70
CA GLY A 90 2.55 -11.47 16.16
C GLY A 90 2.54 -11.51 14.63
N TRP A 91 1.35 -11.61 14.06
CA TRP A 91 1.16 -11.74 12.61
C TRP A 91 1.35 -10.38 11.94
N PRO A 92 2.36 -10.23 11.07
CA PRO A 92 2.57 -9.00 10.31
C PRO A 92 1.42 -8.79 9.33
N GLY A 93 1.27 -7.57 8.83
CA GLY A 93 0.44 -7.31 7.67
C GLY A 93 1.09 -7.82 6.37
N PHE A 94 0.54 -7.46 5.24
CA PHE A 94 1.00 -7.86 3.92
C PHE A 94 1.43 -6.65 3.10
N GLY A 95 2.44 -6.82 2.25
CA GLY A 95 2.89 -5.75 1.35
C GLY A 95 1.88 -5.43 0.26
N GLY A 96 1.81 -4.19 -0.15
CA GLY A 96 0.99 -3.76 -1.28
C GLY A 96 1.57 -4.19 -2.62
N ALA A 97 0.73 -4.31 -3.65
CA ALA A 97 1.15 -4.63 -5.01
C ALA A 97 1.58 -3.39 -5.78
N GLY A 98 2.43 -3.59 -6.77
CA GLY A 98 2.86 -2.58 -7.71
C GLY A 98 2.08 -2.61 -9.04
N PHE A 99 2.61 -1.91 -10.05
CA PHE A 99 2.05 -1.94 -11.39
C PHE A 99 2.18 -3.33 -12.03
N SER A 100 3.35 -3.96 -11.92
CA SER A 100 3.66 -5.24 -12.56
C SER A 100 3.95 -6.38 -11.59
N GLY A 101 4.32 -6.09 -10.33
CA GLY A 101 4.66 -7.09 -9.33
C GLY A 101 3.60 -7.19 -8.25
N ASN A 102 3.17 -8.41 -7.94
CA ASN A 102 2.25 -8.68 -6.84
C ASN A 102 2.93 -8.33 -5.50
N GLY A 103 2.12 -7.88 -4.56
CA GLY A 103 2.54 -7.81 -3.17
C GLY A 103 2.38 -9.14 -2.46
N SER A 104 2.66 -9.17 -1.18
CA SER A 104 2.46 -10.36 -0.37
C SER A 104 0.99 -10.52 0.05
N GLY A 105 0.60 -11.71 0.50
CA GLY A 105 -0.74 -11.98 1.00
C GLY A 105 -1.86 -11.86 -0.03
N GLY A 106 -1.57 -12.15 -1.30
CA GLY A 106 -2.55 -12.19 -2.37
C GLY A 106 -2.95 -10.83 -2.94
N SER A 107 -2.25 -9.74 -2.61
CA SER A 107 -2.45 -8.46 -3.30
C SER A 107 -1.88 -8.57 -4.74
N GLU A 108 -2.72 -8.29 -5.72
CA GLU A 108 -2.37 -8.42 -7.13
C GLU A 108 -1.94 -7.09 -7.73
N SER A 109 -0.94 -7.17 -8.63
CA SER A 109 -0.50 -6.02 -9.42
C SER A 109 -1.61 -5.52 -10.34
N PHE A 110 -1.49 -4.28 -10.81
CA PHE A 110 -2.42 -3.74 -11.80
C PHE A 110 -2.54 -4.66 -13.03
N LEU A 111 -1.41 -5.18 -13.54
CA LEU A 111 -1.42 -6.07 -14.71
C LEU A 111 -2.09 -7.42 -14.45
N ASN A 112 -2.22 -7.83 -13.19
CA ASN A 112 -2.86 -9.08 -12.78
C ASN A 112 -4.30 -8.89 -12.26
N GLY A 113 -4.87 -7.69 -12.38
CA GLY A 113 -6.26 -7.39 -12.00
C GLY A 113 -6.41 -6.43 -10.83
N GLY A 114 -5.34 -6.10 -10.11
CA GLY A 114 -5.35 -5.10 -9.05
C GLY A 114 -6.15 -5.51 -7.82
N LEU A 115 -6.34 -6.81 -7.57
CA LEU A 115 -7.09 -7.27 -6.41
C LEU A 115 -6.39 -6.90 -5.11
N ALA A 116 -7.20 -6.61 -4.11
CA ALA A 116 -6.75 -6.35 -2.76
C ALA A 116 -6.18 -7.62 -2.11
N GLY A 117 -5.14 -7.47 -1.32
CA GLY A 117 -4.62 -8.55 -0.48
C GLY A 117 -5.62 -8.96 0.60
N THR A 118 -5.62 -10.24 0.94
CA THR A 118 -6.42 -10.76 2.05
C THR A 118 -5.78 -10.34 3.38
N GLY A 119 -6.60 -9.96 4.35
CA GLY A 119 -6.11 -9.71 5.71
C GLY A 119 -6.03 -10.97 6.56
N PHE A 120 -5.47 -10.84 7.75
CA PHE A 120 -5.49 -11.90 8.76
C PHE A 120 -6.94 -12.30 9.06
N SER A 121 -7.23 -13.59 8.94
CA SER A 121 -8.58 -14.15 9.08
C SER A 121 -9.64 -13.47 8.20
N ASN A 122 -9.26 -12.89 7.07
CA ASN A 122 -10.12 -12.14 6.13
C ASN A 122 -10.82 -10.90 6.73
N ASN A 123 -10.42 -10.44 7.91
CA ASN A 123 -11.09 -9.33 8.60
C ASN A 123 -10.54 -7.94 8.26
N SER A 124 -9.41 -7.86 7.55
CA SER A 124 -8.80 -6.57 7.18
C SER A 124 -8.22 -6.61 5.77
N PRO A 125 -9.07 -6.82 4.74
CA PRO A 125 -8.59 -6.84 3.36
C PRO A 125 -8.04 -5.48 2.95
N GLY A 126 -7.09 -5.47 2.02
CA GLY A 126 -6.55 -4.26 1.43
C GLY A 126 -7.56 -3.48 0.60
N GLY A 127 -7.20 -2.29 0.15
CA GLY A 127 -7.96 -1.52 -0.83
C GLY A 127 -7.79 -2.08 -2.25
N PHE A 128 -8.85 -2.02 -3.06
CA PHE A 128 -8.77 -2.30 -4.50
C PHE A 128 -7.69 -1.42 -5.16
N GLY A 129 -6.95 -1.96 -6.09
CA GLY A 129 -5.73 -1.34 -6.63
C GLY A 129 -4.46 -1.84 -5.94
N GLY A 130 -4.48 -3.08 -5.44
CA GLY A 130 -3.33 -3.79 -4.92
C GLY A 130 -2.93 -3.43 -3.48
N GLY A 131 -3.81 -2.86 -2.67
CA GLY A 131 -3.52 -2.63 -1.25
C GLY A 131 -3.28 -3.95 -0.50
N GLY A 132 -2.29 -3.99 0.38
CA GLY A 132 -1.98 -5.13 1.24
C GLY A 132 -2.94 -5.26 2.41
N GLY A 133 -3.29 -6.48 2.79
CA GLY A 133 -4.15 -6.75 3.93
C GLY A 133 -3.47 -6.49 5.28
N GLY A 134 -4.24 -6.15 6.29
CA GLY A 134 -3.76 -6.03 7.67
C GLY A 134 -3.50 -7.39 8.31
N GLY A 135 -2.48 -7.47 9.16
CA GLY A 135 -2.21 -8.62 10.01
C GLY A 135 -2.99 -8.56 11.32
N GLN A 136 -2.73 -9.50 12.23
CA GLN A 136 -3.31 -9.44 13.58
C GLN A 136 -2.81 -8.20 14.34
N TRP A 137 -1.54 -7.87 14.22
CA TRP A 137 -0.89 -6.77 14.94
C TRP A 137 -0.25 -5.75 14.01
N GLY A 138 0.21 -6.17 12.82
CA GLY A 138 0.91 -5.36 11.85
C GLY A 138 -0.04 -4.80 10.79
N ALA A 139 0.39 -3.76 10.09
CA ALA A 139 -0.38 -3.07 9.06
C ALA A 139 0.01 -3.50 7.66
N GLY A 140 -0.93 -3.40 6.71
CA GLY A 140 -0.70 -3.60 5.29
C GLY A 140 -0.05 -2.41 4.61
N GLY A 141 0.74 -2.67 3.57
CA GLY A 141 1.33 -1.66 2.69
C GLY A 141 0.37 -1.15 1.62
N GLY A 142 0.53 0.08 1.17
CA GLY A 142 -0.26 0.67 0.08
C GLY A 142 0.12 0.12 -1.29
N GLY A 143 -0.87 0.00 -2.19
CA GLY A 143 -0.65 -0.28 -3.61
C GLY A 143 -0.22 0.96 -4.39
N GLY A 144 0.29 0.80 -5.62
CA GLY A 144 0.69 1.94 -6.44
C GLY A 144 1.54 1.57 -7.65
N HIS A 145 2.38 2.51 -8.13
CA HIS A 145 3.38 2.17 -9.12
C HIS A 145 4.31 1.07 -8.60
N SER A 146 4.82 1.25 -7.40
CA SER A 146 5.46 0.19 -6.63
C SER A 146 4.76 0.09 -5.27
N GLY A 147 4.58 -1.12 -4.77
CA GLY A 147 3.85 -1.34 -3.52
C GLY A 147 4.66 -0.94 -2.29
N GLY A 148 3.98 -0.48 -1.24
CA GLY A 148 4.58 -0.24 0.07
C GLY A 148 4.80 -1.56 0.84
N GLY A 149 5.81 -1.60 1.70
CA GLY A 149 6.08 -2.74 2.57
C GLY A 149 5.07 -2.84 3.73
N ASN A 150 4.86 -4.04 4.26
CA ASN A 150 4.06 -4.23 5.46
C ASN A 150 4.79 -3.77 6.72
N SER A 151 4.08 -3.60 7.78
CA SER A 151 4.69 -3.43 9.10
C SER A 151 4.63 -4.67 9.95
N THR A 152 5.51 -4.68 10.93
CA THR A 152 5.43 -5.57 12.07
C THR A 152 4.45 -4.98 13.11
N ARG A 153 4.33 -5.69 14.20
CA ARG A 153 3.53 -5.39 15.40
C ARG A 153 3.47 -3.89 15.73
N HIS A 154 2.26 -3.33 15.86
CA HIS A 154 1.98 -1.96 16.32
C HIS A 154 2.60 -0.82 15.48
N ALA A 155 3.16 -1.12 14.33
CA ALA A 155 3.79 -0.14 13.45
C ALA A 155 2.93 0.17 12.23
N VAL A 156 3.33 1.13 11.40
CA VAL A 156 2.60 1.54 10.19
C VAL A 156 3.16 0.86 8.96
N GLY A 157 2.30 0.46 8.04
CA GLY A 157 2.69 -0.01 6.72
C GLY A 157 3.21 1.15 5.86
N GLY A 158 4.08 0.85 4.91
CA GLY A 158 4.60 1.81 3.95
C GLY A 158 3.56 2.24 2.92
N GLY A 159 3.60 3.48 2.48
CA GLY A 159 2.79 3.96 1.36
C GLY A 159 3.30 3.46 0.01
N GLY A 160 2.42 3.37 -0.97
CA GLY A 160 2.78 3.04 -2.35
C GLY A 160 3.47 4.19 -3.08
N GLY A 161 4.30 3.86 -4.06
CA GLY A 161 4.94 4.80 -4.96
C GLY A 161 3.98 5.31 -6.04
N SER A 162 4.27 6.50 -6.56
CA SER A 162 3.51 7.13 -7.64
C SER A 162 4.35 7.21 -8.92
N TYR A 163 3.68 7.45 -10.04
CA TYR A 163 4.33 7.61 -11.34
C TYR A 163 3.58 8.65 -12.17
N ASN A 164 4.29 9.51 -12.86
CA ASN A 164 3.72 10.50 -13.75
C ASN A 164 4.62 10.65 -14.98
N SER A 165 4.08 10.41 -16.18
CA SER A 165 4.80 10.55 -17.45
C SER A 165 4.62 11.93 -18.11
N GLY A 166 3.83 12.80 -17.52
CA GLY A 166 3.56 14.14 -18.08
C GLY A 166 4.78 15.06 -18.05
N THR A 167 4.75 16.10 -18.85
CA THR A 167 5.85 17.09 -18.96
C THR A 167 5.71 18.24 -17.96
N SER A 168 4.51 18.70 -17.67
CA SER A 168 4.24 19.81 -16.72
C SER A 168 3.64 19.24 -15.44
N GLN A 169 4.48 18.56 -14.67
CA GLN A 169 4.03 17.82 -13.48
C GLN A 169 3.85 18.73 -12.27
N ASN A 170 2.75 18.51 -11.54
CA ASN A 170 2.56 19.03 -10.20
C ASN A 170 2.14 17.87 -9.29
N ASN A 171 3.12 17.26 -8.64
CA ASN A 171 2.92 16.05 -7.83
C ASN A 171 2.96 16.42 -6.34
N THR A 172 1.94 16.03 -5.58
CA THR A 172 1.85 16.27 -4.14
C THR A 172 1.62 14.94 -3.42
N ALA A 173 2.48 14.62 -2.47
CA ALA A 173 2.31 13.46 -1.61
C ALA A 173 1.12 13.66 -0.66
N ALA A 174 0.44 12.57 -0.30
CA ALA A 174 -0.68 12.57 0.66
C ALA A 174 -1.82 13.58 0.35
N ALA A 175 -2.00 13.93 -0.90
CA ALA A 175 -2.95 14.98 -1.31
C ALA A 175 -4.42 14.59 -1.15
N ASN A 176 -4.74 13.28 -1.13
CA ASN A 176 -6.12 12.81 -1.06
C ASN A 176 -6.33 11.92 0.18
N GLN A 177 -7.41 12.18 0.90
CA GLN A 177 -7.86 11.36 2.03
C GLN A 177 -9.17 10.68 1.61
N GLY A 178 -9.11 9.38 1.31
CA GLY A 178 -10.29 8.61 0.91
C GLY A 178 -10.04 7.79 -0.36
N HIS A 179 -11.10 7.58 -1.13
CA HIS A 179 -11.01 6.82 -2.38
C HIS A 179 -10.23 7.60 -3.44
N GLY A 180 -9.47 6.86 -4.28
CA GLY A 180 -8.79 7.43 -5.43
C GLY A 180 -9.77 8.17 -6.36
N LYS A 181 -9.30 9.29 -6.91
CA LYS A 181 -10.08 10.10 -7.86
C LYS A 181 -9.22 10.44 -9.07
N VAL A 182 -9.81 10.33 -10.25
CA VAL A 182 -9.21 10.80 -11.50
C VAL A 182 -10.12 11.86 -12.11
N THR A 183 -9.53 12.97 -12.54
CA THR A 183 -10.21 13.97 -13.37
C THR A 183 -9.41 14.14 -14.65
N ILE A 184 -10.03 13.95 -15.79
CA ILE A 184 -9.42 14.13 -17.11
C ILE A 184 -10.13 15.28 -17.79
N THR A 185 -9.36 16.31 -18.18
CA THR A 185 -9.87 17.44 -18.95
C THR A 185 -9.24 17.39 -20.34
N TRP A 186 -10.07 17.36 -21.36
CA TRP A 186 -9.62 17.47 -22.74
C TRP A 186 -9.38 18.93 -23.08
N VAL A 187 -8.21 19.23 -23.64
CA VAL A 187 -7.86 20.56 -24.13
C VAL A 187 -7.72 20.47 -25.64
N GLU A 188 -8.58 21.18 -26.36
CA GLU A 188 -8.45 21.34 -27.81
C GLU A 188 -7.32 22.34 -28.11
N ASN A 189 -6.47 21.99 -29.06
CA ASN A 189 -5.41 22.87 -29.58
C ASN A 189 -5.96 23.74 -30.71
#